data_5ccd03ed8969d68daa6fafbebd1aa07d
#
_entry.id   5ccd03ed8969d68daa6fafbebd1aa07d
#
_cell.length_a   1.000
_cell.length_b   1.000
_cell.length_c   1.000
_cell.angle_alpha   90.00
_cell.angle_beta   90.00
_cell.angle_gamma   90.00
#
_symmetry.space_group_name_H-M   'P 1'
#
loop_
_entity.id
_entity.type
_entity.pdbx_description
1 polymer ?
#
loop_
_entity_poly.entity_id
_entity_poly.type
_entity_poly.pdbx_seq_one_letter_code
_entity_poly.pdbx_strand_id
1 'polypeptide(L)'
;MEDENKISSYQSIIKEVLDFRRWFEFKLMYTTPRQNKKELTDNEFYRLSGGEKALAMYIPLFAAVNARYDGADKKDCPRMISLDEAFAGVDEENISHMFNLMEGLDLDYVLNSQVLWGTYEGVKNLAIYELIREGSDMVIPIKYTWNGHSKIVDLGE
;
A
#
# COMPACT_ATOMS: atom_id res chain seq x y z
N MET A 1 50.56 -9.73 -13.30
CA MET A 1 49.36 -10.51 -13.74
C MET A 1 48.77 -11.40 -12.64
N GLU A 2 49.57 -12.19 -11.87
CA GLU A 2 49.00 -13.01 -10.75
C GLU A 2 48.51 -12.17 -9.57
N ASP A 3 49.18 -11.07 -9.24
CA ASP A 3 48.78 -10.20 -8.14
C ASP A 3 47.52 -9.37 -8.42
N GLU A 4 47.31 -8.95 -9.66
CA GLU A 4 46.08 -8.23 -10.05
C GLU A 4 44.84 -9.13 -9.99
N ASN A 5 44.97 -10.41 -10.37
CA ASN A 5 43.90 -11.38 -10.26
C ASN A 5 43.53 -11.71 -8.79
N LYS A 6 44.52 -11.72 -7.88
CA LYS A 6 44.26 -11.89 -6.44
C LYS A 6 43.57 -10.70 -5.83
N ILE A 7 43.99 -9.48 -6.14
CA ILE A 7 43.36 -8.25 -5.64
C ILE A 7 41.90 -8.14 -6.12
N SER A 8 41.65 -8.45 -7.39
CA SER A 8 40.27 -8.46 -7.92
C SER A 8 39.40 -9.53 -7.25
N SER A 9 39.96 -10.68 -6.90
CA SER A 9 39.26 -11.74 -6.14
C SER A 9 38.92 -11.31 -4.72
N TYR A 10 39.84 -10.66 -4.00
CA TYR A 10 39.60 -10.15 -2.65
C TYR A 10 38.52 -9.03 -2.65
N GLN A 11 38.57 -8.13 -3.63
CA GLN A 11 37.58 -7.08 -3.76
C GLN A 11 36.17 -7.63 -4.03
N SER A 12 36.04 -8.68 -4.82
CA SER A 12 34.76 -9.31 -5.09
C SER A 12 34.19 -10.00 -3.84
N ILE A 13 35.03 -10.68 -3.07
CA ILE A 13 34.67 -11.33 -1.81
C ILE A 13 34.22 -10.28 -0.78
N ILE A 14 34.97 -9.18 -0.65
CA ILE A 14 34.62 -8.10 0.28
C ILE A 14 33.26 -7.46 -0.09
N LYS A 15 33.03 -7.19 -1.38
CA LYS A 15 31.76 -6.68 -1.88
C LYS A 15 30.59 -7.63 -1.56
N GLU A 16 30.81 -8.93 -1.71
CA GLU A 16 29.80 -9.94 -1.41
C GLU A 16 29.50 -10.04 0.09
N VAL A 17 30.54 -10.08 0.93
CA VAL A 17 30.39 -10.18 2.40
C VAL A 17 29.81 -8.92 3.01
N LEU A 18 30.15 -7.74 2.48
CA LEU A 18 29.64 -6.45 2.96
C LEU A 18 28.33 -6.03 2.31
N ASP A 19 27.77 -6.83 1.42
CA ASP A 19 26.44 -6.54 0.86
C ASP A 19 25.37 -6.80 1.92
N PHE A 20 24.97 -5.74 2.63
CA PHE A 20 23.96 -5.81 3.70
C PHE A 20 22.62 -6.35 3.22
N ARG A 21 22.30 -6.29 1.93
CA ARG A 21 21.06 -6.86 1.36
C ARG A 21 21.02 -8.39 1.53
N ARG A 22 22.15 -9.04 1.70
CA ARG A 22 22.30 -10.49 1.91
C ARG A 22 22.33 -10.90 3.38
N TRP A 23 22.35 -9.93 4.31
CA TRP A 23 22.39 -10.20 5.75
C TRP A 23 21.02 -10.45 6.35
N PHE A 24 19.96 -10.06 5.63
CA PHE A 24 18.58 -10.16 6.07
C PHE A 24 17.74 -10.89 5.04
N GLU A 25 16.83 -11.69 5.53
CA GLU A 25 15.79 -12.33 4.74
C GLU A 25 14.44 -11.83 5.23
N PHE A 26 13.64 -11.27 4.34
CA PHE A 26 12.29 -10.86 4.67
C PHE A 26 11.36 -12.06 4.56
N LYS A 27 10.66 -12.39 5.64
CA LYS A 27 9.65 -13.47 5.68
C LYS A 27 8.33 -12.92 6.15
N LEU A 28 7.33 -13.04 5.32
CA LEU A 28 5.96 -12.72 5.71
C LEU A 28 5.34 -13.94 6.37
N MET A 29 4.90 -13.76 7.61
CA MET A 29 4.24 -14.81 8.39
C MET A 29 2.76 -14.49 8.50
N TYR A 30 1.89 -15.48 8.30
CA TYR A 30 0.45 -15.32 8.46
C TYR A 30 -0.15 -16.39 9.37
N THR A 31 -1.32 -16.09 9.91
CA THR A 31 -2.08 -16.99 10.79
C THR A 31 -3.50 -17.02 10.29
N THR A 32 -4.10 -18.20 10.22
CA THR A 32 -5.54 -18.35 9.95
C THR A 32 -6.25 -18.87 11.20
N PRO A 33 -7.58 -18.70 11.33
CA PRO A 33 -8.33 -19.20 12.49
C PRO A 33 -8.15 -20.69 12.77
N ARG A 34 -7.73 -21.48 11.79
CA ARG A 34 -7.59 -22.94 11.87
C ARG A 34 -6.13 -23.43 11.84
N GLN A 35 -5.16 -22.54 11.70
CA GLN A 35 -3.76 -22.93 11.52
C GLN A 35 -2.83 -22.03 12.33
N ASN A 36 -1.75 -22.66 12.85
CA ASN A 36 -0.67 -21.94 13.50
C ASN A 36 0.07 -21.02 12.50
N LYS A 37 0.87 -20.12 13.05
CA LYS A 37 1.73 -19.21 12.30
C LYS A 37 2.55 -19.96 11.24
N LYS A 38 2.39 -19.57 9.98
CA LYS A 38 3.10 -20.11 8.81
C LYS A 38 3.82 -19.04 8.03
N GLU A 39 4.88 -19.42 7.35
CA GLU A 39 5.54 -18.55 6.37
C GLU A 39 4.72 -18.51 5.07
N LEU A 40 4.50 -17.30 4.56
CA LEU A 40 3.87 -17.11 3.26
C LEU A 40 4.94 -17.30 2.17
N THR A 41 5.08 -18.53 1.72
CA THR A 41 5.96 -18.88 0.59
C THR A 41 5.30 -18.51 -0.75
N ASP A 42 6.09 -18.46 -1.84
CA ASP A 42 5.55 -18.22 -3.19
C ASP A 42 4.42 -19.20 -3.54
N ASN A 43 4.57 -20.47 -3.20
CA ASN A 43 3.54 -21.48 -3.47
C ASN A 43 2.24 -21.22 -2.69
N GLU A 44 2.34 -20.76 -1.45
CA GLU A 44 1.17 -20.38 -0.65
C GLU A 44 0.54 -19.09 -1.21
N PHE A 45 1.35 -18.10 -1.56
CA PHE A 45 0.88 -16.85 -2.15
C PHE A 45 0.07 -17.08 -3.44
N TYR A 46 0.55 -17.96 -4.33
CA TYR A 46 -0.18 -18.25 -5.58
C TYR A 46 -1.53 -18.92 -5.35
N ARG A 47 -1.74 -19.59 -4.21
CA ARG A 47 -3.01 -20.23 -3.84
C ARG A 47 -4.04 -19.29 -3.21
N LEU A 48 -3.60 -18.12 -2.78
CA LEU A 48 -4.49 -17.11 -2.20
C LEU A 48 -5.49 -16.60 -3.25
N SER A 49 -6.67 -16.22 -2.80
CA SER A 49 -7.66 -15.48 -3.60
C SER A 49 -7.11 -14.12 -4.00
N GLY A 50 -7.77 -13.44 -4.93
CA GLY A 50 -7.37 -12.09 -5.36
C GLY A 50 -7.33 -11.10 -4.20
N GLY A 51 -8.35 -11.09 -3.35
CA GLY A 51 -8.43 -10.25 -2.16
C GLY A 51 -7.34 -10.58 -1.13
N GLU A 52 -7.11 -11.86 -0.83
CA GLU A 52 -6.05 -12.28 0.09
C GLU A 52 -4.64 -11.91 -0.42
N LYS A 53 -4.39 -11.99 -1.74
CA LYS A 53 -3.15 -11.51 -2.35
C LYS A 53 -2.96 -10.03 -2.15
N ALA A 54 -4.02 -9.25 -2.35
CA ALA A 54 -3.99 -7.81 -2.13
C ALA A 54 -3.67 -7.49 -0.66
N LEU A 55 -4.33 -8.15 0.29
CA LEU A 55 -4.02 -8.02 1.72
C LEU A 55 -2.55 -8.32 2.01
N ALA A 56 -2.03 -9.43 1.48
CA ALA A 56 -0.65 -9.85 1.67
C ALA A 56 0.36 -8.84 1.14
N MET A 57 0.00 -8.03 0.13
CA MET A 57 0.85 -6.98 -0.44
C MET A 57 0.68 -5.63 0.29
N TYR A 58 -0.56 -5.21 0.55
CA TYR A 58 -0.82 -3.88 1.12
C TYR A 58 -0.50 -3.79 2.61
N ILE A 59 -0.75 -4.84 3.41
CA ILE A 59 -0.48 -4.81 4.85
C ILE A 59 0.99 -4.53 5.16
N PRO A 60 1.97 -5.24 4.57
CA PRO A 60 3.39 -4.93 4.78
C PRO A 60 3.79 -3.54 4.28
N LEU A 61 3.19 -3.08 3.16
CA LEU A 61 3.44 -1.74 2.63
C LEU A 61 2.98 -0.67 3.63
N PHE A 62 1.76 -0.75 4.13
CA PHE A 62 1.23 0.21 5.10
C PHE A 62 2.00 0.16 6.42
N ALA A 63 2.38 -1.03 6.89
CA ALA A 63 3.22 -1.19 8.07
C ALA A 63 4.60 -0.53 7.89
N ALA A 64 5.23 -0.68 6.72
CA ALA A 64 6.51 -0.06 6.42
C ALA A 64 6.41 1.47 6.35
N VAL A 65 5.35 1.99 5.72
CA VAL A 65 5.07 3.43 5.67
C VAL A 65 4.82 3.98 7.07
N ASN A 66 4.00 3.30 7.87
CA ASN A 66 3.75 3.67 9.26
C ASN A 66 5.05 3.73 10.07
N ALA A 67 5.88 2.68 10.01
CA ALA A 67 7.16 2.63 10.70
C ALA A 67 8.11 3.78 10.27
N ARG A 68 8.04 4.17 8.98
CA ARG A 68 8.83 5.29 8.47
C ARG A 68 8.39 6.63 9.06
N TYR A 69 7.08 6.85 9.16
CA TYR A 69 6.53 8.06 9.78
C TYR A 69 6.74 8.10 11.29
N ASP A 70 6.61 6.97 11.99
CA ASP A 70 6.86 6.87 13.43
C ASP A 70 8.33 7.18 13.78
N GLY A 71 9.26 6.90 12.88
CA GLY A 71 10.68 7.22 12.99
C GLY A 71 11.05 8.64 12.52
N ALA A 72 10.09 9.50 12.16
CA ALA A 72 10.37 10.87 11.73
C ALA A 72 10.75 11.77 12.92
N ASP A 73 11.69 12.69 12.69
CA ASP A 73 12.13 13.66 13.72
C ASP A 73 11.01 14.59 14.17
N LYS A 74 10.09 14.94 13.24
CA LYS A 74 8.92 15.76 13.52
C LYS A 74 7.70 14.88 13.66
N LYS A 75 7.05 14.93 14.81
CA LYS A 75 5.85 14.15 15.10
C LYS A 75 4.58 14.67 14.40
N ASP A 76 4.60 15.91 13.96
CA ASP A 76 3.54 16.58 13.20
C ASP A 76 3.73 16.49 11.67
N CYS A 77 4.57 15.55 11.21
CA CYS A 77 4.74 15.30 9.77
C CYS A 77 3.46 14.77 9.15
N PRO A 78 3.12 15.16 7.91
CA PRO A 78 1.99 14.60 7.20
C PRO A 78 2.20 13.11 6.95
N ARG A 79 1.24 12.30 7.40
CA ARG A 79 1.27 10.83 7.28
C ARG A 79 0.54 10.38 6.03
N MET A 80 1.01 10.82 4.86
CA MET A 80 0.30 10.65 3.59
C MET A 80 0.83 9.46 2.79
N ILE A 81 -0.10 8.69 2.21
CA ILE A 81 0.17 7.67 1.20
C ILE A 81 -0.58 7.99 -0.09
N SER A 82 0.07 7.77 -1.23
CA SER A 82 -0.56 7.91 -2.54
C SER A 82 -0.50 6.58 -3.29
N LEU A 83 -1.65 6.11 -3.75
CA LEU A 83 -1.77 4.85 -4.49
C LEU A 83 -2.46 5.09 -5.83
N ASP A 84 -1.82 4.66 -6.90
CA ASP A 84 -2.40 4.61 -8.23
C ASP A 84 -3.04 3.24 -8.49
N GLU A 85 -4.17 3.22 -9.19
CA GLU A 85 -4.98 2.02 -9.43
C GLU A 85 -5.28 1.24 -8.13
N ALA A 86 -5.55 2.00 -7.05
CA ALA A 86 -5.73 1.43 -5.73
C ALA A 86 -6.81 0.35 -5.71
N PHE A 87 -6.48 -0.79 -5.13
CA PHE A 87 -7.35 -1.92 -4.88
C PHE A 87 -8.00 -2.54 -6.14
N ALA A 88 -7.37 -2.40 -7.31
CA ALA A 88 -7.84 -3.02 -8.53
C ALA A 88 -7.99 -4.55 -8.35
N GLY A 89 -9.19 -5.08 -8.65
CA GLY A 89 -9.48 -6.51 -8.52
C GLY A 89 -9.65 -7.02 -7.09
N VAL A 90 -9.75 -6.13 -6.10
CA VAL A 90 -10.06 -6.46 -4.71
C VAL A 90 -11.57 -6.39 -4.51
N ASP A 91 -12.15 -7.32 -3.76
CA ASP A 91 -13.56 -7.29 -3.39
C ASP A 91 -13.85 -6.22 -2.32
N GLU A 92 -15.13 -5.85 -2.21
CA GLU A 92 -15.60 -4.73 -1.40
C GLU A 92 -15.32 -4.91 0.10
N GLU A 93 -15.42 -6.15 0.60
CA GLU A 93 -15.13 -6.48 2.00
C GLU A 93 -13.65 -6.24 2.33
N ASN A 94 -12.76 -6.72 1.46
CA ASN A 94 -11.32 -6.53 1.61
C ASN A 94 -10.90 -5.06 1.42
N ILE A 95 -11.56 -4.31 0.54
CA ILE A 95 -11.36 -2.86 0.42
C ILE A 95 -11.72 -2.15 1.72
N SER A 96 -12.86 -2.48 2.33
CA SER A 96 -13.26 -1.92 3.62
C SER A 96 -12.23 -2.21 4.72
N HIS A 97 -11.68 -3.41 4.76
CA HIS A 97 -10.58 -3.74 5.68
C HIS A 97 -9.33 -2.91 5.45
N MET A 98 -8.99 -2.59 4.18
CA MET A 98 -7.85 -1.72 3.86
C MET A 98 -8.06 -0.29 4.36
N PHE A 99 -9.24 0.28 4.16
CA PHE A 99 -9.56 1.61 4.69
C PHE A 99 -9.50 1.63 6.21
N ASN A 100 -10.08 0.65 6.89
CA ASN A 100 -9.99 0.53 8.34
C ASN A 100 -8.54 0.41 8.84
N LEU A 101 -7.68 -0.29 8.10
CA LEU A 101 -6.26 -0.39 8.43
C LEU A 101 -5.56 0.97 8.28
N MET A 102 -5.78 1.69 7.17
CA MET A 102 -5.19 3.01 6.95
C MET A 102 -5.63 4.02 8.02
N GLU A 103 -6.91 4.04 8.37
CA GLU A 103 -7.46 4.85 9.46
C GLU A 103 -6.83 4.46 10.82
N GLY A 104 -6.70 3.16 11.10
CA GLY A 104 -6.08 2.66 12.33
C GLY A 104 -4.59 2.97 12.46
N LEU A 105 -3.91 3.17 11.34
CA LEU A 105 -2.51 3.61 11.26
C LEU A 105 -2.35 5.14 11.20
N ASP A 106 -3.47 5.88 11.28
CA ASP A 106 -3.49 7.35 11.18
C ASP A 106 -2.80 7.84 9.89
N LEU A 107 -3.14 7.22 8.77
CA LEU A 107 -2.61 7.57 7.44
C LEU A 107 -3.63 8.39 6.68
N ASP A 108 -3.23 9.56 6.22
CA ASP A 108 -3.92 10.30 5.16
C ASP A 108 -3.64 9.64 3.81
N TYR A 109 -4.61 9.64 2.89
CA TYR A 109 -4.43 8.96 1.62
C TYR A 109 -4.97 9.74 0.43
N VAL A 110 -4.27 9.61 -0.70
CA VAL A 110 -4.72 10.02 -2.03
C VAL A 110 -4.77 8.77 -2.89
N LEU A 111 -5.97 8.40 -3.34
CA LEU A 111 -6.19 7.19 -4.11
C LEU A 111 -6.73 7.53 -5.49
N ASN A 112 -6.15 6.94 -6.52
CA ASN A 112 -6.72 6.92 -7.87
C ASN A 112 -7.27 5.53 -8.14
N SER A 113 -8.51 5.43 -8.62
CA SER A 113 -9.15 4.16 -8.95
C SER A 113 -10.32 4.35 -9.90
N GLN A 114 -10.60 3.33 -10.69
CA GLN A 114 -11.75 3.32 -11.61
C GLN A 114 -13.06 2.87 -10.94
N VAL A 115 -12.97 2.23 -9.77
CA VAL A 115 -14.12 1.57 -9.14
C VAL A 115 -14.39 2.03 -7.71
N LEU A 116 -13.50 2.81 -7.09
CA LEU A 116 -13.64 3.24 -5.71
C LEU A 116 -14.56 4.46 -5.61
N TRP A 117 -15.57 4.35 -4.76
CA TRP A 117 -16.40 5.49 -4.36
C TRP A 117 -16.08 6.01 -2.96
N GLY A 118 -15.24 5.31 -2.19
CA GLY A 118 -14.78 5.72 -0.88
C GLY A 118 -15.85 5.73 0.23
N THR A 119 -17.08 5.33 -0.08
CA THR A 119 -18.21 5.30 0.87
C THR A 119 -18.22 4.01 1.67
N TYR A 120 -17.07 3.64 2.24
CA TYR A 120 -16.92 2.42 3.05
C TYR A 120 -17.11 2.70 4.53
N GLU A 121 -17.57 1.68 5.24
CA GLU A 121 -17.67 1.74 6.70
C GLU A 121 -16.26 1.98 7.29
N GLY A 122 -16.16 2.92 8.23
CA GLY A 122 -14.90 3.34 8.83
C GLY A 122 -14.28 4.59 8.22
N VAL A 123 -14.58 4.94 6.97
CA VAL A 123 -14.11 6.19 6.35
C VAL A 123 -14.94 7.36 6.88
N LYS A 124 -14.35 8.21 7.70
CA LYS A 124 -15.04 9.33 8.37
C LYS A 124 -15.28 10.52 7.47
N ASN A 125 -14.27 10.90 6.70
CA ASN A 125 -14.33 12.05 5.81
C ASN A 125 -13.51 11.75 4.53
N LEU A 126 -14.07 12.12 3.37
CA LEU A 126 -13.37 11.93 2.10
C LEU A 126 -13.83 12.99 1.09
N ALA A 127 -12.89 13.57 0.36
CA ALA A 127 -13.16 14.31 -0.86
C ALA A 127 -13.00 13.37 -2.07
N ILE A 128 -14.04 13.26 -2.89
CA ILE A 128 -14.06 12.37 -4.05
C ILE A 128 -14.20 13.27 -5.29
N TYR A 129 -13.32 13.06 -6.26
CA TYR A 129 -13.36 13.74 -7.54
C TYR A 129 -13.63 12.70 -8.64
N GLU A 130 -14.83 12.74 -9.20
CA GLU A 130 -15.17 11.95 -10.37
C GLU A 130 -14.74 12.74 -11.62
N LEU A 131 -13.89 12.11 -12.43
CA LEU A 131 -13.39 12.73 -13.66
C LEU A 131 -14.18 12.22 -14.86
N ILE A 132 -15.06 13.04 -15.40
CA ILE A 132 -15.86 12.72 -16.59
C ILE A 132 -15.17 13.30 -17.83
N ARG A 133 -14.94 12.46 -18.84
CA ARG A 133 -14.41 12.90 -20.12
C ARG A 133 -15.55 13.03 -21.12
N GLU A 134 -15.82 14.25 -21.58
CA GLU A 134 -16.69 14.55 -22.71
C GLU A 134 -15.86 14.83 -23.97
N GLY A 135 -15.90 13.90 -24.95
CA GLY A 135 -15.08 14.00 -26.16
C GLY A 135 -13.58 13.74 -25.89
N SER A 136 -12.73 14.29 -26.77
CA SER A 136 -11.28 14.03 -26.72
C SER A 136 -10.49 14.96 -25.80
N ASP A 137 -10.98 16.16 -25.51
CA ASP A 137 -10.14 17.25 -25.02
C ASP A 137 -10.60 17.87 -23.68
N MET A 138 -11.80 17.54 -23.19
CA MET A 138 -12.34 18.12 -21.98
C MET A 138 -12.53 17.07 -20.88
N VAL A 139 -12.00 17.34 -19.69
CA VAL A 139 -12.24 16.56 -18.48
C VAL A 139 -12.97 17.44 -17.47
N ILE A 140 -14.15 17.00 -17.05
CA ILE A 140 -14.98 17.71 -16.07
C ILE A 140 -14.85 17.00 -14.72
N PRO A 141 -14.26 17.64 -13.70
CA PRO A 141 -14.22 17.10 -12.35
C PRO A 141 -15.54 17.41 -11.63
N ILE A 142 -16.19 16.38 -11.11
CA ILE A 142 -17.33 16.54 -10.19
C ILE A 142 -16.84 16.20 -8.79
N LYS A 143 -16.94 17.15 -7.87
CA LYS A 143 -16.53 16.96 -6.49
C LYS A 143 -17.69 16.48 -5.64
N TYR A 144 -17.40 15.48 -4.82
CA TYR A 144 -18.30 15.00 -3.78
C TYR A 144 -17.56 15.03 -2.45
N THR A 145 -18.32 15.24 -1.38
CA THR A 145 -17.83 15.13 -0.01
C THR A 145 -18.57 14.00 0.70
N TRP A 146 -17.84 13.08 1.31
CA TRP A 146 -18.33 12.05 2.19
C TRP A 146 -18.05 12.45 3.64
N ASN A 147 -19.06 12.37 4.51
CA ASN A 147 -18.96 12.76 5.92
C ASN A 147 -19.11 11.57 6.88
N GLY A 148 -18.91 10.35 6.40
CA GLY A 148 -19.13 9.12 7.16
C GLY A 148 -20.57 8.57 7.10
N HIS A 149 -21.53 9.35 6.57
CA HIS A 149 -22.95 8.97 6.52
C HIS A 149 -23.59 9.23 5.15
N SER A 150 -23.23 10.29 4.51
CA SER A 150 -23.84 10.71 3.24
C SER A 150 -22.79 11.28 2.28
N LYS A 151 -23.02 11.02 0.99
CA LYS A 151 -22.26 11.60 -0.11
C LYS A 151 -23.02 12.81 -0.65
N ILE A 152 -22.41 13.98 -0.59
CA ILE A 152 -23.00 15.27 -0.97
C ILE A 152 -22.22 15.79 -2.18
N VAL A 153 -22.94 16.20 -3.23
CA VAL A 153 -22.33 16.89 -4.39
C VAL A 153 -21.91 18.29 -3.94
N ASP A 154 -20.66 18.62 -4.18
CA ASP A 154 -20.15 19.98 -3.96
C ASP A 154 -20.31 20.76 -5.26
N LEU A 155 -21.32 21.59 -5.32
CA LEU A 155 -21.64 22.38 -6.52
C LEU A 155 -20.76 23.62 -6.68
N GLY A 156 -19.82 23.84 -5.76
CA GLY A 156 -18.96 25.04 -5.74
C GLY A 156 -19.80 26.32 -5.53
N GLU A 157 -19.37 27.15 -4.58
CA GLU A 157 -19.88 28.54 -4.51
C GLU A 157 -19.24 29.42 -5.59
#